data_ac3b6ede5703bf0d630bfd74f800ab1a
#
_entry.id   ac3b6ede5703bf0d630bfd74f800ab1a
#
_cell.length_a   1.000
_cell.length_b   1.000
_cell.length_c   1.000
_cell.angle_alpha   90.00
_cell.angle_beta   90.00
_cell.angle_gamma   90.00
#
_symmetry.space_group_name_H-M   'P 1'
#
loop_
_entity.id
_entity.type
_entity.pdbx_description
1 polymer ?
#
loop_
_entity_poly.entity_id
_entity_poly.type
_entity_poly.pdbx_seq_one_letter_code
_entity_poly.pdbx_strand_id
1 'polypeptide(L)'
;QYTFSSFAQFKAVLTSMGYEAYQKDGTVFVKRGGKVQERIPLTEIESLYKNSYRERARCQQLRSILKKYRDVSADREDLQKELKSKFGIDLVFFGKKDAPYGYLIVDHANKTVIHGARVLAMDELLDFATPEERFERIENYIDQLLTLNPKITQGEIFQKLRKQRAYIKKGVIYFDGKSRPLKPFMAEAINRNN
;
A
#
# COMPACT_ATOMS: atom_id res chain seq x y z
N GLN A 1 -6.97 -7.98 -23.12
CA GLN A 1 -7.51 -8.90 -22.12
C GLN A 1 -6.77 -8.70 -20.81
N TYR A 2 -7.49 -8.62 -19.67
CA TYR A 2 -6.88 -8.49 -18.35
C TYR A 2 -6.21 -9.79 -17.93
N THR A 3 -5.08 -9.68 -17.22
CA THR A 3 -4.41 -10.79 -16.57
C THR A 3 -4.74 -10.81 -15.10
N PHE A 4 -5.27 -11.90 -14.62
CA PHE A 4 -5.62 -12.12 -13.20
C PHE A 4 -5.36 -13.60 -12.85
N SER A 5 -5.11 -13.86 -11.57
CA SER A 5 -4.71 -15.20 -11.08
C SER A 5 -5.72 -15.80 -10.08
N SER A 6 -6.78 -15.10 -9.78
CA SER A 6 -7.81 -15.55 -8.83
C SER A 6 -9.16 -14.93 -9.11
N PHE A 7 -10.23 -15.54 -8.56
CA PHE A 7 -11.56 -14.96 -8.62
C PHE A 7 -11.64 -13.58 -7.94
N ALA A 8 -10.92 -13.38 -6.84
CA ALA A 8 -10.87 -12.07 -6.18
C ALA A 8 -10.30 -10.98 -7.10
N GLN A 9 -9.25 -11.29 -7.88
CA GLN A 9 -8.69 -10.36 -8.85
C GLN A 9 -9.65 -10.11 -10.04
N PHE A 10 -10.31 -11.14 -10.55
CA PHE A 10 -11.35 -11.00 -11.56
C PHE A 10 -12.48 -10.09 -11.08
N LYS A 11 -12.97 -10.34 -9.86
CA LYS A 11 -13.99 -9.51 -9.21
C LYS A 11 -13.54 -8.06 -9.05
N ALA A 12 -12.28 -7.82 -8.70
CA ALA A 12 -11.72 -6.47 -8.58
C ALA A 12 -11.74 -5.70 -9.90
N VAL A 13 -11.41 -6.35 -11.02
CA VAL A 13 -11.51 -5.74 -12.36
C VAL A 13 -12.95 -5.32 -12.63
N LEU A 14 -13.91 -6.19 -12.38
CA LEU A 14 -15.33 -5.89 -12.58
C LEU A 14 -15.81 -4.75 -11.67
N THR A 15 -15.41 -4.76 -10.40
CA THR A 15 -15.71 -3.68 -9.44
C THR A 15 -15.18 -2.34 -9.92
N SER A 16 -13.96 -2.30 -10.45
CA SER A 16 -13.36 -1.07 -10.99
C SER A 16 -14.10 -0.51 -12.21
N MET A 17 -14.85 -1.36 -12.91
CA MET A 17 -15.69 -1.01 -14.06
C MET A 17 -17.16 -0.72 -13.67
N GLY A 18 -17.49 -0.75 -12.38
CA GLY A 18 -18.85 -0.51 -11.89
C GLY A 18 -19.77 -1.72 -11.93
N TYR A 19 -19.21 -2.93 -12.02
CA TYR A 19 -19.95 -4.18 -11.91
C TYR A 19 -19.76 -4.83 -10.54
N GLU A 20 -20.72 -5.65 -10.15
CA GLU A 20 -20.63 -6.55 -9.00
C GLU A 20 -20.57 -7.99 -9.52
N ALA A 21 -19.80 -8.84 -8.86
CA ALA A 21 -19.75 -10.26 -9.16
C ALA A 21 -19.82 -11.09 -7.89
N TYR A 22 -20.58 -12.18 -7.95
CA TYR A 22 -20.63 -13.19 -6.88
C TYR A 22 -20.72 -14.58 -7.48
N GLN A 23 -20.27 -15.54 -6.71
CA GLN A 23 -20.31 -16.96 -7.08
C GLN A 23 -21.38 -17.68 -6.28
N LYS A 24 -22.16 -18.53 -6.97
CA LYS A 24 -23.12 -19.44 -6.37
C LYS A 24 -23.23 -20.70 -7.23
N ASP A 25 -23.12 -21.87 -6.60
CA ASP A 25 -23.30 -23.18 -7.23
C ASP A 25 -22.50 -23.36 -8.55
N GLY A 26 -21.23 -22.97 -8.55
CA GLY A 26 -20.33 -23.10 -9.71
C GLY A 26 -20.59 -22.10 -10.84
N THR A 27 -21.45 -21.13 -10.61
CA THR A 27 -21.79 -20.06 -11.57
C THR A 27 -21.40 -18.71 -11.00
N VAL A 28 -20.79 -17.87 -11.83
CA VAL A 28 -20.48 -16.48 -11.52
C VAL A 28 -21.57 -15.60 -12.11
N PHE A 29 -22.21 -14.81 -11.26
CA PHE A 29 -23.21 -13.82 -11.64
C PHE A 29 -22.58 -12.45 -11.68
N VAL A 30 -22.66 -11.79 -12.83
CA VAL A 30 -22.20 -10.40 -13.01
C VAL A 30 -23.43 -9.49 -12.99
N LYS A 31 -23.43 -8.49 -12.10
CA LYS A 31 -24.52 -7.53 -11.94
C LYS A 31 -24.06 -6.11 -12.22
N ARG A 32 -25.00 -5.30 -12.63
CA ARG A 32 -24.88 -3.84 -12.70
C ARG A 32 -26.20 -3.20 -12.29
N GLY A 33 -26.14 -2.25 -11.35
CA GLY A 33 -27.34 -1.61 -10.82
C GLY A 33 -28.36 -2.60 -10.25
N GLY A 34 -27.90 -3.65 -9.57
CA GLY A 34 -28.74 -4.70 -8.97
C GLY A 34 -29.30 -5.73 -9.95
N LYS A 35 -29.11 -5.56 -11.27
CA LYS A 35 -29.59 -6.48 -12.31
C LYS A 35 -28.49 -7.40 -12.80
N VAL A 36 -28.78 -8.70 -12.92
CA VAL A 36 -27.88 -9.69 -13.51
C VAL A 36 -27.72 -9.39 -15.00
N GLN A 37 -26.49 -9.18 -15.44
CA GLN A 37 -26.14 -8.96 -16.84
C GLN A 37 -25.65 -10.25 -17.50
N GLU A 38 -24.84 -11.03 -16.79
CA GLU A 38 -24.23 -12.24 -17.29
C GLU A 38 -24.20 -13.35 -16.22
N ARG A 39 -24.22 -14.59 -16.70
CA ARG A 39 -23.98 -15.81 -15.92
C ARG A 39 -22.88 -16.60 -16.60
N ILE A 40 -21.78 -16.82 -15.92
CA ILE A 40 -20.57 -17.44 -16.48
C ILE A 40 -20.22 -18.65 -15.62
N PRO A 41 -19.99 -19.83 -16.20
CA PRO A 41 -19.48 -20.96 -15.42
C PRO A 41 -18.14 -20.59 -14.75
N LEU A 42 -17.99 -20.93 -13.46
CA LEU A 42 -16.77 -20.64 -12.72
C LEU A 42 -15.54 -21.26 -13.41
N THR A 43 -15.69 -22.46 -13.95
CA THR A 43 -14.61 -23.17 -14.69
C THR A 43 -14.09 -22.38 -15.90
N GLU A 44 -14.96 -21.62 -16.55
CA GLU A 44 -14.56 -20.74 -17.66
C GLU A 44 -13.70 -19.59 -17.17
N ILE A 45 -14.06 -18.97 -16.05
CA ILE A 45 -13.24 -17.92 -15.40
C ILE A 45 -11.89 -18.49 -14.93
N GLU A 46 -11.90 -19.67 -14.29
CA GLU A 46 -10.68 -20.34 -13.81
C GLU A 46 -9.72 -20.69 -14.95
N SER A 47 -10.23 -21.03 -16.13
CA SER A 47 -9.41 -21.31 -17.30
C SER A 47 -8.62 -20.09 -17.80
N LEU A 48 -9.04 -18.89 -17.43
CA LEU A 48 -8.37 -17.62 -17.76
C LEU A 48 -7.30 -17.21 -16.76
N TYR A 49 -7.20 -17.89 -15.62
CA TYR A 49 -6.19 -17.56 -14.62
C TYR A 49 -4.79 -17.71 -15.16
N LYS A 50 -4.00 -16.67 -15.04
CA LYS A 50 -2.58 -16.65 -15.37
C LYS A 50 -1.80 -16.18 -14.16
N ASN A 51 -0.63 -16.76 -13.95
CA ASN A 51 0.28 -16.31 -12.91
C ASN A 51 0.57 -14.83 -13.11
N SER A 52 0.11 -14.04 -12.14
CA SER A 52 0.22 -12.61 -12.20
C SER A 52 1.65 -12.17 -12.06
N TYR A 53 2.04 -11.39 -12.98
CA TYR A 53 2.89 -10.26 -12.92
C TYR A 53 4.13 -10.34 -12.00
N ARG A 54 5.26 -10.51 -12.64
CA ARG A 54 6.57 -10.53 -12.01
C ARG A 54 7.44 -9.32 -12.33
N GLU A 55 6.89 -8.28 -12.96
CA GLU A 55 7.70 -7.11 -13.34
C GLU A 55 8.01 -6.23 -12.14
N ARG A 56 9.19 -6.45 -11.59
CA ARG A 56 9.76 -5.67 -10.51
C ARG A 56 9.79 -4.17 -10.84
N ALA A 57 10.11 -3.82 -12.08
CA ALA A 57 10.14 -2.44 -12.55
C ALA A 57 8.78 -1.75 -12.44
N ARG A 58 7.70 -2.42 -12.86
CA ARG A 58 6.35 -1.85 -12.77
C ARG A 58 5.89 -1.70 -11.32
N CYS A 59 6.17 -2.67 -10.47
CA CYS A 59 5.89 -2.54 -9.03
C CYS A 59 6.61 -1.35 -8.40
N GLN A 60 7.85 -1.08 -8.79
CA GLN A 60 8.60 0.09 -8.33
C GLN A 60 7.98 1.40 -8.84
N GLN A 61 7.57 1.46 -10.11
CA GLN A 61 6.86 2.61 -10.67
C GLN A 61 5.54 2.87 -9.93
N LEU A 62 4.74 1.82 -9.74
CA LEU A 62 3.47 1.92 -9.01
C LEU A 62 3.70 2.39 -7.57
N ARG A 63 4.71 1.85 -6.88
CA ARG A 63 5.09 2.31 -5.54
C ARG A 63 5.39 3.81 -5.50
N SER A 64 6.16 4.30 -6.45
CA SER A 64 6.51 5.72 -6.55
C SER A 64 5.27 6.59 -6.83
N ILE A 65 4.40 6.15 -7.72
CA ILE A 65 3.14 6.82 -8.04
C ILE A 65 2.23 6.87 -6.80
N LEU A 66 2.01 5.74 -6.13
CA LEU A 66 1.16 5.66 -4.95
C LEU A 66 1.66 6.59 -3.84
N LYS A 67 2.95 6.58 -3.54
CA LYS A 67 3.55 7.45 -2.52
C LYS A 67 3.41 8.93 -2.87
N LYS A 68 3.72 9.31 -4.11
CA LYS A 68 3.63 10.69 -4.57
C LYS A 68 2.22 11.24 -4.45
N TYR A 69 1.23 10.49 -4.91
CA TYR A 69 -0.16 10.96 -4.91
C TYR A 69 -0.81 10.84 -3.53
N ARG A 70 -0.44 9.86 -2.70
CA ARG A 70 -0.80 9.83 -1.29
C ARG A 70 -0.36 11.12 -0.57
N ASP A 71 0.86 11.57 -0.81
CA ASP A 71 1.44 12.75 -0.14
C ASP A 71 0.70 14.06 -0.46
N VAL A 72 -0.04 14.12 -1.56
CA VAL A 72 -0.80 15.30 -1.99
C VAL A 72 -2.31 15.12 -1.93
N SER A 73 -2.79 13.94 -1.53
CA SER A 73 -4.21 13.65 -1.38
C SER A 73 -4.67 13.89 0.06
N ALA A 74 -5.89 14.37 0.21
CA ALA A 74 -6.48 14.62 1.52
C ALA A 74 -6.93 13.33 2.22
N ASP A 75 -7.43 12.36 1.45
CA ASP A 75 -7.97 11.10 1.92
C ASP A 75 -7.92 10.01 0.84
N ARG A 76 -8.48 8.85 1.16
CA ARG A 76 -8.51 7.69 0.26
C ARG A 76 -9.30 7.96 -1.02
N GLU A 77 -10.43 8.62 -0.92
CA GLU A 77 -11.30 8.95 -2.05
C GLU A 77 -10.60 9.90 -3.03
N ASP A 78 -9.91 10.90 -2.51
CA ASP A 78 -9.11 11.84 -3.30
C ASP A 78 -7.96 11.12 -4.00
N LEU A 79 -7.23 10.26 -3.29
CA LEU A 79 -6.18 9.42 -3.87
C LEU A 79 -6.71 8.54 -5.00
N GLN A 80 -7.82 7.84 -4.78
CA GLN A 80 -8.44 6.97 -5.80
C GLN A 80 -8.83 7.75 -7.05
N LYS A 81 -9.41 8.92 -6.89
CA LYS A 81 -9.81 9.82 -8.00
C LYS A 81 -8.59 10.27 -8.81
N GLU A 82 -7.52 10.70 -8.15
CA GLU A 82 -6.29 11.15 -8.80
C GLU A 82 -5.61 10.01 -9.58
N LEU A 83 -5.49 8.84 -8.99
CA LEU A 83 -4.89 7.67 -9.62
C LEU A 83 -5.69 7.20 -10.84
N LYS A 84 -7.00 7.19 -10.74
CA LYS A 84 -7.88 6.80 -11.85
C LYS A 84 -7.80 7.77 -13.01
N SER A 85 -7.90 9.07 -12.73
CA SER A 85 -7.93 10.10 -13.78
C SER A 85 -6.59 10.24 -14.49
N LYS A 86 -5.46 10.13 -13.78
CA LYS A 86 -4.13 10.37 -14.35
C LYS A 86 -3.45 9.14 -14.91
N PHE A 87 -3.70 7.97 -14.34
CA PHE A 87 -2.97 6.74 -14.68
C PHE A 87 -3.85 5.57 -15.07
N GLY A 88 -5.17 5.70 -14.99
CA GLY A 88 -6.06 4.57 -15.20
C GLY A 88 -5.83 3.45 -14.18
N ILE A 89 -5.55 3.81 -12.92
CA ILE A 89 -5.32 2.89 -11.80
C ILE A 89 -6.51 2.97 -10.86
N ASP A 90 -7.13 1.83 -10.57
CA ASP A 90 -8.12 1.69 -9.52
C ASP A 90 -7.55 0.93 -8.33
N LEU A 91 -7.85 1.39 -7.12
CA LEU A 91 -7.58 0.66 -5.89
C LEU A 91 -8.89 0.02 -5.41
N VAL A 92 -8.86 -1.29 -5.21
CA VAL A 92 -10.02 -2.06 -4.73
C VAL A 92 -9.70 -2.58 -3.34
N PHE A 93 -10.36 -2.04 -2.33
CA PHE A 93 -10.15 -2.39 -0.93
C PHE A 93 -11.07 -3.52 -0.49
N PHE A 94 -10.56 -4.39 0.39
CA PHE A 94 -11.30 -5.48 1.01
C PHE A 94 -11.56 -5.21 2.49
N GLY A 95 -12.72 -5.63 2.97
CA GLY A 95 -13.14 -5.45 4.34
C GLY A 95 -14.07 -4.26 4.53
N LYS A 96 -14.20 -3.80 5.76
CA LYS A 96 -15.04 -2.65 6.09
C LYS A 96 -14.44 -1.36 5.53
N LYS A 97 -15.28 -0.41 5.16
CA LYS A 97 -14.85 0.88 4.62
C LYS A 97 -13.83 1.58 5.52
N ASP A 98 -14.07 1.58 6.82
CA ASP A 98 -13.23 2.26 7.81
C ASP A 98 -12.07 1.41 8.34
N ALA A 99 -12.06 0.10 8.03
CA ALA A 99 -11.05 -0.84 8.46
C ALA A 99 -10.78 -1.90 7.37
N PRO A 100 -10.26 -1.50 6.21
CA PRO A 100 -9.88 -2.46 5.18
C PRO A 100 -8.69 -3.30 5.66
N TYR A 101 -8.67 -4.57 5.27
CA TYR A 101 -7.58 -5.49 5.61
C TYR A 101 -6.60 -5.74 4.46
N GLY A 102 -6.93 -5.29 3.25
CA GLY A 102 -6.08 -5.45 2.07
C GLY A 102 -6.62 -4.67 0.88
N TYR A 103 -5.83 -4.60 -0.18
CA TYR A 103 -6.25 -3.98 -1.43
C TYR A 103 -5.57 -4.62 -2.64
N LEU A 104 -6.23 -4.48 -3.78
CA LEU A 104 -5.71 -4.81 -5.11
C LEU A 104 -5.53 -3.54 -5.92
N ILE A 105 -4.52 -3.54 -6.78
CA ILE A 105 -4.28 -2.49 -7.76
C ILE A 105 -4.74 -3.02 -9.11
N VAL A 106 -5.75 -2.38 -9.71
CA VAL A 106 -6.18 -2.66 -11.06
C VAL A 106 -5.52 -1.65 -11.99
N ASP A 107 -4.55 -2.10 -12.76
CA ASP A 107 -3.80 -1.28 -13.72
C ASP A 107 -4.45 -1.43 -15.09
N HIS A 108 -5.33 -0.50 -15.44
CA HIS A 108 -6.08 -0.55 -16.71
C HIS A 108 -5.17 -0.30 -17.92
N ALA A 109 -4.10 0.47 -17.76
CA ALA A 109 -3.16 0.73 -18.85
C ALA A 109 -2.42 -0.54 -19.29
N ASN A 110 -1.99 -1.36 -18.33
CA ASN A 110 -1.31 -2.63 -18.59
C ASN A 110 -2.25 -3.84 -18.53
N LYS A 111 -3.52 -3.64 -18.24
CA LYS A 111 -4.54 -4.69 -18.10
C LYS A 111 -4.12 -5.80 -17.12
N THR A 112 -3.59 -5.41 -15.98
CA THR A 112 -3.10 -6.31 -14.94
C THR A 112 -3.71 -5.99 -13.58
N VAL A 113 -3.73 -6.98 -12.70
CA VAL A 113 -4.14 -6.84 -11.31
C VAL A 113 -2.99 -7.28 -10.42
N ILE A 114 -2.65 -6.45 -9.45
CA ILE A 114 -1.50 -6.65 -8.56
C ILE A 114 -1.98 -6.58 -7.10
N HIS A 115 -1.50 -7.49 -6.27
CA HIS A 115 -1.70 -7.38 -4.82
C HIS A 115 -1.03 -6.12 -4.29
N GLY A 116 -1.80 -5.26 -3.62
CA GLY A 116 -1.32 -3.99 -3.09
C GLY A 116 -0.14 -4.14 -2.15
N ALA A 117 -0.15 -5.16 -1.29
CA ALA A 117 0.93 -5.46 -0.35
C ALA A 117 2.30 -5.72 -1.02
N ARG A 118 2.32 -6.12 -2.29
CA ARG A 118 3.56 -6.28 -3.07
C ARG A 118 4.15 -4.95 -3.53
N VAL A 119 3.35 -3.92 -3.57
CA VAL A 119 3.74 -2.59 -4.04
C VAL A 119 3.96 -1.66 -2.85
N LEU A 120 2.97 -1.49 -2.00
CA LEU A 120 3.02 -0.63 -0.82
C LEU A 120 2.11 -1.22 0.26
N ALA A 121 2.62 -1.31 1.49
CA ALA A 121 1.82 -1.76 2.62
C ALA A 121 0.63 -0.82 2.84
N MET A 122 -0.52 -1.37 3.22
CA MET A 122 -1.77 -0.60 3.33
C MET A 122 -1.70 0.51 4.38
N ASP A 123 -1.00 0.27 5.48
CA ASP A 123 -0.78 1.28 6.52
C ASP A 123 0.08 2.45 6.03
N GLU A 124 1.02 2.19 5.12
CA GLU A 124 1.77 3.25 4.43
C GLU A 124 0.90 3.98 3.39
N LEU A 125 0.10 3.23 2.62
CA LEU A 125 -0.78 3.81 1.60
C LEU A 125 -1.82 4.76 2.19
N LEU A 126 -2.40 4.39 3.32
CA LEU A 126 -3.48 5.15 3.98
C LEU A 126 -2.96 6.16 5.01
N ASP A 127 -1.66 6.37 5.09
CA ASP A 127 -1.06 7.40 5.93
C ASP A 127 -1.02 8.74 5.17
N PHE A 128 -2.07 9.52 5.30
CA PHE A 128 -2.23 10.83 4.66
C PHE A 128 -1.59 11.99 5.43
N ALA A 129 -0.80 11.72 6.46
CA ALA A 129 0.02 12.74 7.09
C ALA A 129 1.07 13.29 6.10
N THR A 130 1.48 14.54 6.32
CA THR A 130 2.56 15.13 5.52
C THR A 130 3.89 14.40 5.74
N PRO A 131 4.85 14.50 4.80
CA PRO A 131 6.19 13.95 5.03
C PRO A 131 6.85 14.48 6.31
N GLU A 132 6.65 15.74 6.64
CA GLU A 132 7.14 16.37 7.86
C GLU A 132 6.55 15.72 9.10
N GLU A 133 5.24 15.60 9.16
CA GLU A 133 4.53 14.94 10.29
C GLU A 133 4.96 13.48 10.47
N ARG A 134 5.22 12.77 9.36
CA ARG A 134 5.72 11.39 9.43
C ARG A 134 7.15 11.33 10.00
N PHE A 135 8.04 12.26 9.62
CA PHE A 135 9.37 12.37 10.22
C PHE A 135 9.31 12.74 11.70
N GLU A 136 8.46 13.67 12.08
CA GLU A 136 8.26 14.06 13.48
C GLU A 136 7.81 12.86 14.33
N ARG A 137 6.95 12.01 13.79
CA ARG A 137 6.56 10.76 14.51
C ARG A 137 7.77 9.84 14.75
N ILE A 138 8.67 9.71 13.79
CA ILE A 138 9.89 8.91 13.97
C ILE A 138 10.85 9.56 14.98
N GLU A 139 11.04 10.87 14.92
CA GLU A 139 11.84 11.61 15.90
C GLU A 139 11.26 11.48 17.32
N ASN A 140 9.96 11.67 17.47
CA ASN A 140 9.26 11.49 18.74
C ASN A 140 9.38 10.06 19.26
N TYR A 141 9.34 9.06 18.38
CA TYR A 141 9.54 7.68 18.76
C TYR A 141 10.96 7.43 19.28
N ILE A 142 11.99 8.01 18.67
CA ILE A 142 13.37 7.94 19.16
C ILE A 142 13.48 8.61 20.55
N ASP A 143 12.90 9.78 20.70
CA ASP A 143 12.90 10.52 21.97
C ASP A 143 12.22 9.73 23.10
N GLN A 144 11.09 9.10 22.81
CA GLN A 144 10.39 8.20 23.74
C GLN A 144 11.26 7.01 24.14
N LEU A 145 11.97 6.38 23.19
CA LEU A 145 12.86 5.26 23.48
C LEU A 145 13.99 5.67 24.42
N LEU A 146 14.58 6.83 24.19
CA LEU A 146 15.66 7.39 25.01
C LEU A 146 15.16 7.80 26.41
N THR A 147 13.94 8.34 26.50
CA THR A 147 13.32 8.76 27.76
C THR A 147 12.94 7.57 28.62
N LEU A 148 12.30 6.55 28.04
CA LEU A 148 11.84 5.36 28.75
C LEU A 148 12.98 4.43 29.16
N ASN A 149 14.05 4.39 28.40
CA ASN A 149 15.25 3.64 28.72
C ASN A 149 16.52 4.44 28.40
N PRO A 150 16.99 5.25 29.34
CA PRO A 150 18.21 6.07 29.13
C PRO A 150 19.49 5.27 28.82
N LYS A 151 19.48 3.97 29.09
CA LYS A 151 20.61 3.05 28.82
C LYS A 151 20.38 2.20 27.56
N ILE A 152 19.34 2.50 26.77
CA ILE A 152 19.06 1.76 25.53
C ILE A 152 20.27 1.85 24.60
N THR A 153 20.72 0.70 24.08
CA THR A 153 21.87 0.66 23.18
C THR A 153 21.51 1.12 21.77
N GLN A 154 22.52 1.57 21.04
CA GLN A 154 22.37 1.93 19.63
C GLN A 154 21.76 0.79 18.81
N GLY A 155 22.21 -0.45 19.04
CA GLY A 155 21.70 -1.64 18.35
C GLY A 155 20.21 -1.86 18.59
N GLU A 156 19.74 -1.68 19.83
CA GLU A 156 18.31 -1.81 20.17
C GLU A 156 17.47 -0.72 19.50
N ILE A 157 17.95 0.53 19.49
CA ILE A 157 17.29 1.63 18.78
C ILE A 157 17.17 1.30 17.29
N PHE A 158 18.24 0.84 16.67
CA PHE A 158 18.24 0.50 15.24
C PHE A 158 17.29 -0.67 14.94
N GLN A 159 17.24 -1.68 15.80
CA GLN A 159 16.31 -2.79 15.66
C GLN A 159 14.84 -2.33 15.76
N LYS A 160 14.55 -1.44 16.70
CA LYS A 160 13.20 -0.88 16.89
C LYS A 160 12.79 0.03 15.70
N LEU A 161 13.72 0.84 15.18
CA LEU A 161 13.47 1.69 14.02
C LEU A 161 13.20 0.88 12.75
N ARG A 162 13.88 -0.25 12.55
CA ARG A 162 13.60 -1.15 11.41
C ARG A 162 12.15 -1.64 11.41
N LYS A 163 11.56 -1.88 12.57
CA LYS A 163 10.13 -2.24 12.69
C LYS A 163 9.21 -1.09 12.26
N GLN A 164 9.68 0.15 12.35
CA GLN A 164 9.00 1.35 11.85
C GLN A 164 9.40 1.70 10.41
N ARG A 165 10.09 0.79 9.70
CA ARG A 165 10.61 1.00 8.33
C ARG A 165 11.56 2.21 8.20
N ALA A 166 12.22 2.57 9.31
CA ALA A 166 13.20 3.62 9.39
C ALA A 166 14.58 3.07 9.74
N TYR A 167 15.61 3.77 9.38
CA TYR A 167 16.97 3.46 9.83
C TYR A 167 17.82 4.73 9.97
N ILE A 168 18.89 4.63 10.75
CA ILE A 168 19.87 5.69 10.92
C ILE A 168 21.19 5.23 10.32
N LYS A 169 21.82 6.12 9.55
CA LYS A 169 23.17 5.92 9.02
C LYS A 169 23.92 7.24 9.04
N LYS A 170 25.10 7.26 9.69
CA LYS A 170 25.97 8.45 9.79
C LYS A 170 25.22 9.70 10.29
N GLY A 171 24.40 9.56 11.32
CA GLY A 171 23.64 10.68 11.89
C GLY A 171 22.49 11.20 11.04
N VAL A 172 22.05 10.43 10.04
CA VAL A 172 20.91 10.77 9.19
C VAL A 172 19.83 9.70 9.34
N ILE A 173 18.60 10.13 9.57
CA ILE A 173 17.39 9.27 9.54
C ILE A 173 16.96 9.10 8.09
N TYR A 174 16.73 7.86 7.69
CA TYR A 174 16.12 7.49 6.42
C TYR A 174 14.77 6.87 6.67
N PHE A 175 13.75 7.44 6.06
CA PHE A 175 12.37 7.00 6.20
C PHE A 175 11.55 7.37 4.95
N ASP A 176 10.75 6.44 4.46
CA ASP A 176 9.82 6.65 3.35
C ASP A 176 10.48 7.22 2.07
N GLY A 177 11.71 6.79 1.78
CA GLY A 177 12.48 7.25 0.62
C GLY A 177 13.07 8.66 0.75
N LYS A 178 12.97 9.27 1.92
CA LYS A 178 13.50 10.60 2.25
C LYS A 178 14.50 10.49 3.39
N SER A 179 15.27 11.54 3.61
CA SER A 179 16.26 11.59 4.67
C SER A 179 16.25 12.93 5.39
N ARG A 180 16.57 12.90 6.68
CA ARG A 180 16.71 14.09 7.55
C ARG A 180 17.86 13.87 8.53
N PRO A 181 18.72 14.85 8.78
CA PRO A 181 19.73 14.78 9.83
C PRO A 181 19.08 14.57 11.21
N LEU A 182 19.70 13.74 12.06
CA LEU A 182 19.33 13.63 13.46
C LEU A 182 19.52 14.98 14.17
N LYS A 183 18.61 15.31 15.08
CA LYS A 183 18.82 16.43 15.99
C LYS A 183 20.07 16.17 16.84
N PRO A 184 20.92 17.17 17.08
CA PRO A 184 22.20 16.99 17.79
C PRO A 184 22.10 16.25 19.13
N PHE A 185 21.10 16.59 19.94
CA PHE A 185 20.88 15.94 21.23
C PHE A 185 20.54 14.44 21.11
N MET A 186 19.81 14.04 20.08
CA MET A 186 19.50 12.62 19.80
C MET A 186 20.75 11.87 19.36
N ALA A 187 21.55 12.48 18.48
CA ALA A 187 22.81 11.90 18.03
C ALA A 187 23.79 11.67 19.19
N GLU A 188 23.91 12.64 20.09
CA GLU A 188 24.74 12.51 21.30
C GLU A 188 24.21 11.41 22.25
N ALA A 189 22.90 11.37 22.48
CA ALA A 189 22.30 10.35 23.34
C ALA A 189 22.50 8.93 22.79
N ILE A 190 22.34 8.75 21.49
CA ILE A 190 22.55 7.45 20.83
C ILE A 190 24.03 7.04 20.90
N ASN A 191 24.95 7.97 20.71
CA ASN A 191 26.40 7.69 20.73
C ASN A 191 26.93 7.42 22.15
N ARG A 192 26.31 7.97 23.18
CA ARG A 192 26.69 7.72 24.59
C ARG A 192 26.48 6.28 25.02
N ASN A 193 25.55 5.59 24.41
CA ASN A 193 25.11 4.24 24.79
C ASN A 193 25.70 3.17 23.86
N ASN A 194 26.80 3.45 23.24
CA ASN A 194 27.53 2.56 22.33
C ASN A 194 28.43 1.57 23.07
#